data_e823e540dd93337c9a9c7f5a4538258d
#
_entry.id   e823e540dd93337c9a9c7f5a4538258d
#
_cell.length_a   1.000
_cell.length_b   1.000
_cell.length_c   1.000
_cell.angle_alpha   90.00
_cell.angle_beta   90.00
_cell.angle_gamma   90.00
#
_symmetry.space_group_name_H-M   'P 1'
#
loop_
_entity.id
_entity.type
_entity.pdbx_description
1 polymer ?
#
loop_
_entity_poly.entity_id
_entity_poly.type
_entity_poly.pdbx_seq_one_letter_code
_entity_poly.pdbx_strand_id
1 'polypeptide(L)'
;MKKRIISLLSAGCIFMSITACSPAEPSQPIVDSGVIEQDPSPIATDTSAFMETITINGIERGMGVMLEEENGAMDEVPDREIDRAVEPIKPIPDEMLDGTPLSDAFYYYRNILDVTYQQAYDQLRAALLNGEAKIAMTVPVKKSDIFNIYKMVIYDSPEIFWAEATGIRYWYNQAEIVTFIEPKYNDLVADIPGNTAKFEAAAQEALADMWSLDTELEKAKYAHDYLTHTITYSLDSAYNQTAYSALVNGETVCAGYAHAFQYLMQQMGIPCSYILGYAMGGYHAWNLVMLDGDHYAMDVTWDDPLNAPPDYYTYEYFNLSDEKISFDHVRAELSDELPAAEGVLYNFETAFGEGFYGTDFDSILGYLPEIIQPTEDNSDNPYLS
;
A
#
# COMPACT_ATOMS: atom_id res chain seq x y z
N MET A 1 -5.43 15.51 -40.10
CA MET A 1 -4.65 16.53 -40.83
C MET A 1 -4.73 17.85 -40.10
N LYS A 2 -3.67 18.32 -39.58
CA LYS A 2 -3.06 19.64 -39.53
C LYS A 2 -2.15 19.76 -38.32
N LYS A 3 -0.86 19.57 -38.63
CA LYS A 3 0.26 20.01 -37.78
C LYS A 3 0.28 21.55 -37.75
N ARG A 4 0.62 22.14 -36.62
CA ARG A 4 1.26 23.46 -36.60
C ARG A 4 2.45 23.47 -35.66
N ILE A 5 3.59 23.66 -36.28
CA ILE A 5 4.90 24.05 -35.76
C ILE A 5 4.93 25.60 -35.76
N ILE A 6 5.43 26.18 -34.70
CA ILE A 6 6.04 27.55 -34.69
C ILE A 6 6.99 27.54 -33.48
N SER A 7 8.27 27.51 -33.65
CA SER A 7 9.29 28.46 -34.13
C SER A 7 9.80 29.39 -33.02
N LEU A 8 11.10 29.20 -32.77
CA LEU A 8 12.00 30.01 -31.94
C LEU A 8 12.03 31.46 -32.38
N LEU A 9 12.30 32.35 -31.44
CA LEU A 9 13.05 33.58 -31.69
C LEU A 9 13.94 33.92 -30.48
N SER A 10 15.21 34.06 -30.82
CA SER A 10 16.36 34.53 -30.07
C SER A 10 16.51 36.05 -30.12
N ALA A 11 17.10 36.65 -29.10
CA ALA A 11 18.00 37.81 -29.10
C ALA A 11 18.03 38.38 -27.69
N GLY A 12 19.08 38.87 -27.11
CA GLY A 12 20.42 39.21 -27.55
C GLY A 12 21.18 39.79 -26.32
N CYS A 13 22.46 39.70 -26.41
CA CYS A 13 23.47 40.14 -25.43
C CYS A 13 23.47 41.64 -25.19
N ILE A 14 23.86 42.05 -23.98
CA ILE A 14 24.69 43.26 -23.79
C ILE A 14 25.73 42.98 -22.69
N PHE A 15 26.99 43.08 -23.11
CA PHE A 15 28.20 43.16 -22.30
C PHE A 15 28.36 44.55 -21.68
N MET A 16 28.82 44.62 -20.44
CA MET A 16 29.70 45.70 -20.01
C MET A 16 30.72 45.22 -19.00
N SER A 17 31.95 45.30 -19.45
CA SER A 17 33.18 45.13 -18.68
C SER A 17 33.54 46.41 -17.97
N ILE A 18 34.01 46.36 -16.74
CA ILE A 18 34.99 47.36 -16.23
C ILE A 18 36.03 46.62 -15.36
N THR A 19 37.25 47.01 -15.63
CA THR A 19 38.55 46.47 -15.29
C THR A 19 39.10 46.99 -13.95
N ALA A 20 39.97 46.15 -13.34
CA ALA A 20 41.27 46.46 -12.69
C ALA A 20 41.29 46.94 -11.24
N CYS A 21 41.96 46.22 -10.36
CA CYS A 21 43.39 46.39 -9.94
C CYS A 21 43.71 45.38 -8.84
N SER A 22 44.79 44.60 -9.06
CA SER A 22 45.58 43.93 -8.01
C SER A 22 46.63 44.93 -7.45
N PRO A 23 47.27 44.70 -6.26
CA PRO A 23 48.36 43.78 -6.22
C PRO A 23 48.66 43.00 -4.90
N ALA A 24 49.44 41.92 -5.09
CA ALA A 24 50.56 41.38 -4.26
C ALA A 24 50.25 40.41 -3.10
N GLU A 25 50.78 39.23 -3.32
CA GLU A 25 51.09 38.15 -2.38
C GLU A 25 52.10 38.56 -1.29
N PRO A 26 52.22 37.69 -0.21
CA PRO A 26 53.15 36.57 -0.34
C PRO A 26 52.75 35.23 0.38
N SER A 27 53.18 34.15 -0.31
CA SER A 27 53.83 32.90 0.12
C SER A 27 53.37 32.16 1.39
N GLN A 28 52.67 31.02 1.14
CA GLN A 28 52.90 29.58 1.55
C GLN A 28 53.12 29.21 3.02
N PRO A 29 52.68 28.06 3.52
CA PRO A 29 53.07 26.76 2.96
C PRO A 29 51.93 25.72 2.75
N ILE A 30 52.27 24.77 1.90
CA ILE A 30 51.56 23.54 1.55
C ILE A 30 51.38 22.70 2.81
N VAL A 31 50.11 22.38 3.14
CA VAL A 31 49.78 21.25 3.99
C VAL A 31 48.96 20.30 3.14
N ASP A 32 49.54 19.15 2.92
CA ASP A 32 49.03 17.95 2.32
C ASP A 32 47.68 17.59 2.98
N SER A 33 46.56 17.92 2.34
CA SER A 33 45.24 17.43 2.74
C SER A 33 45.02 16.09 2.06
N GLY A 34 45.39 15.03 2.76
CA GLY A 34 45.00 13.68 2.42
C GLY A 34 43.51 13.65 2.17
N VAL A 35 43.14 13.23 0.96
CA VAL A 35 41.80 12.81 0.60
C VAL A 35 41.44 11.65 1.53
N ILE A 36 40.65 11.91 2.55
CA ILE A 36 39.95 10.86 3.28
C ILE A 36 38.85 10.40 2.32
N GLU A 37 39.11 9.32 1.59
CA GLU A 37 38.06 8.48 1.10
C GLU A 37 37.22 8.09 2.32
N GLN A 38 36.10 8.73 2.52
CA GLN A 38 35.04 8.22 3.39
C GLN A 38 34.49 7.00 2.68
N ASP A 39 34.95 5.83 3.10
CA ASP A 39 34.23 4.58 2.97
C ASP A 39 32.79 4.85 3.43
N PRO A 40 31.76 4.64 2.59
CA PRO A 40 30.40 4.67 3.06
C PRO A 40 30.22 3.48 4.01
N SER A 41 30.57 3.68 5.27
CA SER A 41 30.16 2.77 6.33
C SER A 41 28.65 2.59 6.15
N PRO A 42 28.15 1.34 6.13
CA PRO A 42 26.72 1.12 6.11
C PRO A 42 26.13 1.94 7.25
N ILE A 43 25.16 2.77 6.95
CA ILE A 43 24.35 3.42 7.96
C ILE A 43 23.84 2.27 8.81
N ALA A 44 24.35 2.17 10.02
CA ALA A 44 23.81 1.25 11.00
C ALA A 44 22.35 1.70 11.16
N THR A 45 21.45 0.94 10.57
CA THR A 45 20.03 1.05 10.83
C THR A 45 19.87 0.60 12.27
N ASP A 46 19.89 1.56 13.17
CA ASP A 46 19.44 1.38 14.53
C ASP A 46 17.92 1.16 14.45
N THR A 47 17.52 -0.10 14.33
CA THR A 47 16.13 -0.54 14.25
C THR A 47 15.37 -0.29 15.55
N SER A 48 16.00 0.27 16.57
CA SER A 48 15.39 0.61 17.86
C SER A 48 14.64 1.94 17.90
N ALA A 49 14.54 2.69 16.79
CA ALA A 49 13.96 4.03 16.73
C ALA A 49 12.77 4.16 15.77
N PHE A 50 12.05 3.08 15.48
CA PHE A 50 10.80 3.20 14.73
C PHE A 50 9.70 3.72 15.67
N MET A 51 9.13 4.88 15.31
CA MET A 51 7.95 5.37 16.00
C MET A 51 6.78 4.45 15.65
N GLU A 52 6.31 3.70 16.64
CA GLU A 52 5.14 2.83 16.53
C GLU A 52 3.85 3.65 16.35
N THR A 53 3.90 4.89 16.78
CA THR A 53 2.80 5.85 16.72
C THR A 53 3.32 7.25 16.45
N ILE A 54 2.46 8.10 15.88
CA ILE A 54 2.69 9.54 15.71
C ILE A 54 1.53 10.33 16.32
N THR A 55 1.82 11.50 16.86
CA THR A 55 0.79 12.40 17.40
C THR A 55 0.66 13.63 16.51
N ILE A 56 -0.53 13.85 15.93
CA ILE A 56 -0.87 15.00 15.11
C ILE A 56 -2.03 15.71 15.78
N ASN A 57 -1.87 17.01 16.08
CA ASN A 57 -2.88 17.83 16.75
C ASN A 57 -3.43 17.23 18.05
N GLY A 58 -2.62 16.44 18.79
CA GLY A 58 -3.03 15.77 20.02
C GLY A 58 -3.68 14.40 19.80
N ILE A 59 -3.89 13.97 18.58
CA ILE A 59 -4.43 12.66 18.21
C ILE A 59 -3.28 11.71 17.89
N GLU A 60 -3.25 10.54 18.52
CA GLU A 60 -2.25 9.51 18.29
C GLU A 60 -2.72 8.53 17.22
N ARG A 61 -1.87 8.29 16.21
CA ARG A 61 -2.16 7.46 15.04
C ARG A 61 -1.14 6.33 14.92
N GLY A 62 -1.59 5.18 14.43
CA GLY A 62 -0.74 4.01 14.20
C GLY A 62 0.20 4.22 13.02
N MET A 63 1.45 3.75 13.19
CA MET A 63 2.48 3.76 12.15
C MET A 63 2.86 2.34 11.79
N GLY A 64 3.16 2.10 10.51
CA GLY A 64 3.69 0.82 10.07
C GLY A 64 5.08 0.55 10.64
N VAL A 65 5.34 -0.70 10.99
CA VAL A 65 6.68 -1.18 11.29
C VAL A 65 7.29 -1.70 10.01
N MET A 66 8.44 -1.14 9.62
CA MET A 66 9.20 -1.69 8.50
C MET A 66 9.79 -3.03 8.95
N LEU A 67 9.31 -4.12 8.36
CA LEU A 67 9.95 -5.41 8.54
C LEU A 67 11.24 -5.39 7.71
N GLU A 68 12.37 -5.82 8.30
CA GLU A 68 13.66 -5.88 7.60
C GLU A 68 13.52 -6.71 6.33
N GLU A 69 13.89 -6.14 5.18
CA GLU A 69 14.00 -6.88 3.93
C GLU A 69 15.16 -7.86 4.04
N GLU A 70 14.87 -9.14 4.30
CA GLU A 70 15.84 -10.20 4.14
C GLU A 70 16.06 -10.47 2.65
N ASN A 71 16.94 -9.70 2.02
CA ASN A 71 17.46 -10.01 0.68
C ASN A 71 18.21 -11.34 0.73
N GLY A 72 17.53 -12.39 0.27
CA GLY A 72 17.94 -13.76 0.44
C GLY A 72 19.28 -14.12 -0.20
N ALA A 73 19.94 -15.08 0.42
CA ALA A 73 21.22 -15.64 -0.01
C ALA A 73 21.20 -16.09 -1.47
N MET A 74 22.23 -15.71 -2.20
CA MET A 74 22.42 -16.00 -3.60
C MET A 74 23.30 -17.23 -3.74
N ASP A 75 22.74 -18.35 -4.18
CA ASP A 75 23.53 -19.49 -4.63
C ASP A 75 23.47 -19.56 -6.17
N GLU A 76 24.61 -19.47 -6.84
CA GLU A 76 24.72 -19.77 -8.25
C GLU A 76 24.35 -21.24 -8.48
N VAL A 77 23.28 -21.46 -9.23
CA VAL A 77 22.90 -22.80 -9.67
C VAL A 77 23.37 -22.99 -11.12
N PRO A 78 24.06 -24.10 -11.47
CA PRO A 78 24.47 -24.37 -12.84
C PRO A 78 23.28 -24.35 -13.80
N ASP A 79 23.52 -23.82 -15.00
CA ASP A 79 22.54 -23.72 -16.07
C ASP A 79 21.66 -24.98 -16.20
N ARG A 80 20.36 -24.85 -15.91
CA ARG A 80 19.36 -25.71 -16.52
C ARG A 80 18.87 -24.98 -17.76
N GLU A 81 19.01 -25.63 -18.91
CA GLU A 81 18.33 -25.20 -20.13
C GLU A 81 16.83 -25.07 -19.81
N ILE A 82 16.37 -23.82 -19.78
CA ILE A 82 14.94 -23.50 -19.78
C ILE A 82 14.49 -23.66 -21.24
N ASP A 83 14.50 -24.91 -21.71
CA ASP A 83 14.06 -25.24 -23.07
C ASP A 83 12.73 -26.01 -23.00
N ARG A 84 11.69 -25.31 -22.56
CA ARG A 84 10.30 -25.69 -22.80
C ARG A 84 9.53 -24.41 -23.14
N ALA A 85 8.95 -24.41 -24.35
CA ALA A 85 7.83 -23.53 -24.64
C ALA A 85 6.73 -23.86 -23.61
N VAL A 86 6.66 -23.07 -22.52
CA VAL A 86 5.63 -23.18 -21.50
C VAL A 86 4.41 -22.50 -22.09
N GLU A 87 3.28 -23.22 -22.11
CA GLU A 87 2.01 -22.56 -22.42
C GLU A 87 1.81 -21.42 -21.41
N PRO A 88 1.34 -20.24 -21.89
CA PRO A 88 1.05 -19.13 -21.00
C PRO A 88 0.16 -19.61 -19.86
N ILE A 89 0.59 -19.39 -18.62
CA ILE A 89 -0.22 -19.67 -17.46
C ILE A 89 -1.41 -18.71 -17.56
N LYS A 90 -2.61 -19.26 -17.62
CA LYS A 90 -3.80 -18.42 -17.53
C LYS A 90 -3.89 -17.90 -16.09
N PRO A 91 -4.14 -16.60 -15.90
CA PRO A 91 -4.45 -16.07 -14.59
C PRO A 91 -5.53 -16.97 -13.97
N ILE A 92 -5.37 -17.33 -12.72
CA ILE A 92 -6.46 -17.93 -11.94
C ILE A 92 -7.35 -16.75 -11.57
N PRO A 93 -8.55 -16.61 -12.14
CA PRO A 93 -9.44 -15.53 -11.72
C PRO A 93 -9.81 -15.79 -10.27
N ASP A 94 -9.69 -14.75 -9.43
CA ASP A 94 -10.32 -14.79 -8.12
C ASP A 94 -11.82 -14.76 -8.31
N GLU A 95 -12.47 -15.53 -7.47
CA GLU A 95 -13.90 -15.48 -7.34
C GLU A 95 -14.22 -14.68 -6.08
N MET A 96 -15.14 -13.73 -6.20
CA MET A 96 -15.74 -13.08 -5.04
C MET A 96 -16.49 -14.13 -4.21
N LEU A 97 -16.83 -13.81 -2.97
CA LEU A 97 -17.55 -14.73 -2.08
C LEU A 97 -18.90 -15.20 -2.62
N ASP A 98 -19.47 -14.50 -3.61
CA ASP A 98 -20.69 -14.89 -4.34
C ASP A 98 -20.40 -15.77 -5.58
N GLY A 99 -19.14 -16.09 -5.85
CA GLY A 99 -18.70 -16.88 -7.01
C GLY A 99 -18.56 -16.07 -8.31
N THR A 100 -18.68 -14.75 -8.26
CA THR A 100 -18.42 -13.89 -9.42
C THR A 100 -16.92 -13.73 -9.63
N PRO A 101 -16.37 -13.98 -10.84
CA PRO A 101 -14.95 -13.74 -11.09
C PRO A 101 -14.56 -12.27 -10.92
N LEU A 102 -13.48 -12.00 -10.21
CA LEU A 102 -12.88 -10.68 -10.13
C LEU A 102 -12.35 -10.26 -11.51
N SER A 103 -12.59 -9.01 -11.88
CA SER A 103 -12.06 -8.45 -13.13
C SER A 103 -10.53 -8.29 -13.05
N ASP A 104 -9.82 -8.54 -14.17
CA ASP A 104 -8.38 -8.26 -14.30
C ASP A 104 -8.06 -6.78 -13.96
N ALA A 105 -9.03 -5.88 -14.09
CA ALA A 105 -8.87 -4.46 -13.74
C ALA A 105 -8.58 -4.23 -12.24
N PHE A 106 -8.84 -5.21 -11.38
CA PHE A 106 -8.62 -5.09 -9.92
C PHE A 106 -7.18 -5.39 -9.49
N TYR A 107 -6.36 -5.95 -10.40
CA TYR A 107 -4.95 -6.22 -10.16
C TYR A 107 -4.07 -5.05 -10.62
N TYR A 108 -4.05 -4.00 -9.83
CA TYR A 108 -3.38 -2.74 -10.18
C TYR A 108 -1.89 -2.91 -10.44
N TYR A 109 -1.18 -3.63 -9.58
CA TYR A 109 0.25 -3.85 -9.71
C TYR A 109 0.59 -4.79 -10.87
N ARG A 110 -0.25 -5.78 -11.14
CA ARG A 110 -0.12 -6.61 -12.34
C ARG A 110 -0.23 -5.77 -13.61
N ASN A 111 -1.17 -4.83 -13.65
CA ASN A 111 -1.52 -4.06 -14.83
C ASN A 111 -0.46 -3.01 -15.23
N ILE A 112 0.42 -2.61 -14.31
CA ILE A 112 1.56 -1.75 -14.64
C ILE A 112 2.77 -2.52 -15.21
N LEU A 113 2.78 -3.86 -15.16
CA LEU A 113 3.83 -4.70 -15.68
C LEU A 113 3.71 -4.86 -17.21
N ASP A 114 4.84 -5.07 -17.89
CA ASP A 114 4.82 -5.56 -19.28
C ASP A 114 4.32 -7.01 -19.37
N VAL A 115 3.95 -7.44 -20.58
CA VAL A 115 3.33 -8.76 -20.81
C VAL A 115 4.18 -9.93 -20.30
N THR A 116 5.51 -9.83 -20.36
CA THR A 116 6.41 -10.90 -19.87
C THR A 116 6.35 -10.96 -18.35
N TYR A 117 6.41 -9.82 -17.70
CA TYR A 117 6.37 -9.75 -16.26
C TYR A 117 4.97 -10.02 -15.69
N GLN A 118 3.90 -9.71 -16.45
CA GLN A 118 2.55 -10.18 -16.10
C GLN A 118 2.48 -11.72 -16.05
N GLN A 119 3.13 -12.42 -17.00
CA GLN A 119 3.19 -13.88 -16.95
C GLN A 119 3.97 -14.41 -15.75
N ALA A 120 5.04 -13.72 -15.34
CA ALA A 120 5.78 -14.07 -14.14
C ALA A 120 4.95 -13.82 -12.88
N TYR A 121 4.23 -12.70 -12.81
CA TYR A 121 3.27 -12.38 -11.77
C TYR A 121 2.19 -13.48 -11.65
N ASP A 122 1.56 -13.86 -12.78
CA ASP A 122 0.52 -14.90 -12.80
C ASP A 122 1.05 -16.25 -12.33
N GLN A 123 2.30 -16.60 -12.70
CA GLN A 123 2.96 -17.81 -12.21
C GLN A 123 3.18 -17.77 -10.71
N LEU A 124 3.71 -16.67 -10.20
CA LEU A 124 3.96 -16.49 -8.76
C LEU A 124 2.66 -16.54 -7.98
N ARG A 125 1.64 -15.82 -8.43
CA ARG A 125 0.35 -15.78 -7.76
C ARG A 125 -0.27 -17.18 -7.66
N ALA A 126 -0.29 -17.94 -8.76
CA ALA A 126 -0.80 -19.30 -8.76
C ALA A 126 -0.03 -20.23 -7.78
N ALA A 127 1.29 -20.08 -7.71
CA ALA A 127 2.12 -20.86 -6.80
C ALA A 127 1.92 -20.46 -5.33
N LEU A 128 1.80 -19.16 -5.05
CA LEU A 128 1.55 -18.65 -3.69
C LEU A 128 0.17 -19.05 -3.16
N LEU A 129 -0.87 -19.03 -3.99
CA LEU A 129 -2.21 -19.52 -3.64
C LEU A 129 -2.18 -21.00 -3.21
N ASN A 130 -1.29 -21.80 -3.81
CA ASN A 130 -1.11 -23.21 -3.46
C ASN A 130 -0.10 -23.43 -2.32
N GLY A 131 0.53 -22.39 -1.78
CA GLY A 131 1.54 -22.52 -0.73
C GLY A 131 2.78 -23.30 -1.17
N GLU A 132 3.21 -23.18 -2.44
CA GLU A 132 4.37 -23.88 -2.96
C GLU A 132 5.64 -23.43 -2.24
N ALA A 133 6.33 -24.36 -1.57
CA ALA A 133 7.54 -24.06 -0.82
C ALA A 133 8.74 -23.68 -1.72
N LYS A 134 8.73 -24.09 -2.99
CA LYS A 134 9.76 -23.76 -3.97
C LYS A 134 9.17 -23.70 -5.38
N ILE A 135 9.24 -22.55 -5.98
CA ILE A 135 8.65 -22.23 -7.27
C ILE A 135 9.74 -22.28 -8.35
N ALA A 136 9.59 -23.13 -9.36
CA ALA A 136 10.47 -23.15 -10.52
C ALA A 136 9.98 -22.11 -11.53
N MET A 137 10.76 -21.05 -11.75
CA MET A 137 10.39 -20.02 -12.71
C MET A 137 10.49 -20.53 -14.14
N THR A 138 9.42 -20.34 -14.91
CA THR A 138 9.33 -20.70 -16.31
C THR A 138 9.36 -19.47 -17.23
N VAL A 139 9.12 -18.31 -16.65
CA VAL A 139 9.19 -17.00 -17.33
C VAL A 139 10.54 -16.36 -16.99
N PRO A 140 11.27 -15.80 -17.96
CA PRO A 140 12.55 -15.18 -17.71
C PRO A 140 12.37 -13.85 -16.97
N VAL A 141 12.79 -13.79 -15.71
CA VAL A 141 12.79 -12.59 -14.87
C VAL A 141 14.20 -12.32 -14.40
N LYS A 142 14.64 -11.07 -14.48
CA LYS A 142 15.94 -10.65 -13.93
C LYS A 142 15.93 -10.72 -12.42
N LYS A 143 17.08 -11.04 -11.84
CA LYS A 143 17.24 -11.06 -10.37
C LYS A 143 16.97 -9.71 -9.70
N SER A 144 17.18 -8.59 -10.42
CA SER A 144 16.87 -7.25 -9.94
C SER A 144 15.37 -6.97 -9.77
N ASP A 145 14.52 -7.71 -10.49
CA ASP A 145 13.11 -7.35 -10.62
C ASP A 145 12.19 -8.36 -9.90
N ILE A 146 12.71 -9.55 -9.59
CA ILE A 146 11.89 -10.65 -9.08
C ILE A 146 11.22 -10.35 -7.74
N PHE A 147 11.93 -9.68 -6.84
CA PHE A 147 11.37 -9.35 -5.53
C PHE A 147 10.25 -8.30 -5.64
N ASN A 148 10.39 -7.35 -6.57
CA ASN A 148 9.33 -6.39 -6.84
C ASN A 148 8.07 -7.07 -7.40
N ILE A 149 8.22 -7.99 -8.36
CA ILE A 149 7.08 -8.75 -8.89
C ILE A 149 6.42 -9.60 -7.79
N TYR A 150 7.21 -10.20 -6.90
CA TYR A 150 6.72 -10.95 -5.75
C TYR A 150 5.90 -10.06 -4.79
N LYS A 151 6.41 -8.87 -4.45
CA LYS A 151 5.67 -7.89 -3.64
C LYS A 151 4.37 -7.46 -4.31
N MET A 152 4.40 -7.19 -5.62
CA MET A 152 3.22 -6.83 -6.40
C MET A 152 2.11 -7.87 -6.33
N VAL A 153 2.45 -9.17 -6.33
CA VAL A 153 1.46 -10.23 -6.14
C VAL A 153 0.79 -10.11 -4.78
N ILE A 154 1.56 -9.90 -3.71
CA ILE A 154 1.01 -9.80 -2.34
C ILE A 154 0.15 -8.53 -2.19
N TYR A 155 0.58 -7.40 -2.77
CA TYR A 155 -0.15 -6.13 -2.68
C TYR A 155 -1.49 -6.16 -3.41
N ASP A 156 -1.61 -6.93 -4.50
CA ASP A 156 -2.88 -7.11 -5.20
C ASP A 156 -3.76 -8.22 -4.59
N SER A 157 -3.21 -9.09 -3.73
CA SER A 157 -3.85 -10.34 -3.31
C SER A 157 -3.98 -10.45 -1.78
N PRO A 158 -4.87 -9.68 -1.14
CA PRO A 158 -5.07 -9.71 0.31
C PRO A 158 -5.51 -11.07 0.86
N GLU A 159 -6.04 -11.94 -0.01
CA GLU A 159 -6.40 -13.32 0.30
C GLU A 159 -5.19 -14.25 0.48
N ILE A 160 -4.00 -13.85 0.01
CA ILE A 160 -2.75 -14.62 0.19
C ILE A 160 -2.05 -14.19 1.51
N PHE A 161 -2.78 -14.20 2.61
CA PHE A 161 -2.31 -13.70 3.91
C PHE A 161 -1.25 -14.59 4.58
N TRP A 162 -0.90 -15.72 4.01
CA TRP A 162 0.19 -16.58 4.48
C TRP A 162 1.55 -16.25 3.86
N ALA A 163 1.62 -15.47 2.78
CA ALA A 163 2.86 -15.04 2.17
C ALA A 163 3.30 -13.67 2.71
N GLU A 164 4.60 -13.53 3.01
CA GLU A 164 5.17 -12.30 3.58
C GLU A 164 5.91 -11.49 2.51
N ALA A 165 5.62 -10.19 2.41
CA ALA A 165 6.28 -9.27 1.49
C ALA A 165 7.70 -8.85 1.93
N THR A 166 8.21 -9.43 3.03
CA THR A 166 9.47 -9.00 3.69
C THR A 166 10.72 -9.63 3.12
N GLY A 167 10.60 -10.68 2.32
CA GLY A 167 11.76 -11.32 1.71
C GLY A 167 11.43 -12.61 0.96
N ILE A 168 12.34 -12.96 0.08
CA ILE A 168 12.34 -14.24 -0.65
C ILE A 168 13.76 -14.77 -0.72
N ARG A 169 13.91 -16.07 -0.91
CA ARG A 169 15.17 -16.65 -1.36
C ARG A 169 15.04 -17.03 -2.84
N TYR A 170 16.02 -16.71 -3.68
CA TYR A 170 15.95 -17.02 -5.10
C TYR A 170 17.30 -17.48 -5.66
N TRP A 171 17.25 -18.26 -6.72
CA TRP A 171 18.41 -18.73 -7.49
C TRP A 171 18.35 -18.17 -8.90
N TYR A 172 19.50 -17.87 -9.46
CA TYR A 172 19.61 -17.32 -10.81
C TYR A 172 20.79 -17.96 -11.57
N ASN A 173 20.74 -17.90 -12.89
CA ASN A 173 21.78 -18.40 -13.78
C ASN A 173 22.83 -17.32 -14.12
N GLN A 174 23.86 -17.69 -14.92
CA GLN A 174 24.91 -16.76 -15.35
C GLN A 174 24.41 -15.54 -16.14
N ALA A 175 23.22 -15.62 -16.76
CA ALA A 175 22.57 -14.50 -17.43
C ALA A 175 21.74 -13.62 -16.46
N GLU A 176 21.87 -13.82 -15.15
CA GLU A 176 21.12 -13.13 -14.09
C GLU A 176 19.59 -13.35 -14.15
N ILE A 177 19.16 -14.46 -14.80
CA ILE A 177 17.75 -14.84 -14.87
C ILE A 177 17.41 -15.79 -13.74
N VAL A 178 16.33 -15.50 -13.01
CA VAL A 178 15.85 -16.30 -11.88
C VAL A 178 15.34 -17.65 -12.36
N THR A 179 15.76 -18.72 -11.66
CA THR A 179 15.38 -20.09 -11.97
C THR A 179 14.46 -20.70 -10.92
N PHE A 180 14.59 -20.31 -9.66
CA PHE A 180 13.77 -20.76 -8.55
C PHE A 180 13.54 -19.64 -7.55
N ILE A 181 12.42 -19.70 -6.83
CA ILE A 181 12.09 -18.87 -5.69
C ILE A 181 11.65 -19.76 -4.54
N GLU A 182 12.06 -19.43 -3.32
CA GLU A 182 11.47 -19.90 -2.08
C GLU A 182 10.80 -18.71 -1.41
N PRO A 183 9.46 -18.66 -1.41
CA PRO A 183 8.70 -17.63 -0.70
C PRO A 183 8.93 -17.67 0.80
N LYS A 184 8.80 -16.55 1.46
CA LYS A 184 8.68 -16.49 2.91
C LYS A 184 7.20 -16.62 3.29
N TYR A 185 6.89 -17.59 4.13
CA TYR A 185 5.54 -17.85 4.62
C TYR A 185 5.48 -17.74 6.14
N ASN A 186 4.35 -17.27 6.65
CA ASN A 186 4.00 -17.42 8.06
C ASN A 186 3.33 -18.79 8.33
N ASP A 187 3.02 -19.08 9.59
CA ASP A 187 2.51 -20.41 9.99
C ASP A 187 1.10 -20.74 9.45
N LEU A 188 0.35 -19.74 8.93
CA LEU A 188 -0.97 -19.99 8.34
C LEU A 188 -0.92 -20.86 7.08
N VAL A 189 0.24 -20.93 6.40
CA VAL A 189 0.45 -21.79 5.23
C VAL A 189 0.27 -23.30 5.56
N ALA A 190 0.41 -23.68 6.82
CA ALA A 190 0.29 -25.08 7.24
C ALA A 190 -1.13 -25.66 7.06
N ASP A 191 -2.16 -24.82 7.06
CA ASP A 191 -3.56 -25.22 6.83
C ASP A 191 -4.28 -24.14 6.02
N ILE A 192 -3.88 -23.95 4.77
CA ILE A 192 -4.48 -22.97 3.86
C ILE A 192 -6.01 -23.14 3.81
N PRO A 193 -6.59 -24.33 3.54
CA PRO A 193 -8.04 -24.45 3.44
C PRO A 193 -8.78 -24.07 4.73
N GLY A 194 -8.28 -24.49 5.89
CA GLY A 194 -8.91 -24.18 7.18
C GLY A 194 -8.81 -22.70 7.55
N ASN A 195 -7.69 -22.05 7.23
CA ASN A 195 -7.51 -20.62 7.49
C ASN A 195 -8.28 -19.75 6.49
N THR A 196 -8.34 -20.14 5.22
CA THR A 196 -9.19 -19.50 4.21
C THR A 196 -10.66 -19.56 4.62
N ALA A 197 -11.16 -20.71 5.08
CA ALA A 197 -12.55 -20.83 5.53
C ALA A 197 -12.88 -19.91 6.72
N LYS A 198 -11.95 -19.71 7.66
CA LYS A 198 -12.12 -18.75 8.78
C LYS A 198 -12.14 -17.30 8.27
N PHE A 199 -11.22 -16.99 7.37
CA PHE A 199 -11.10 -15.66 6.77
C PHE A 199 -12.35 -15.28 5.97
N GLU A 200 -12.83 -16.18 5.12
CA GLU A 200 -14.05 -15.97 4.33
C GLU A 200 -15.29 -15.84 5.23
N ALA A 201 -15.37 -16.62 6.31
CA ALA A 201 -16.49 -16.52 7.27
C ALA A 201 -16.50 -15.15 7.96
N ALA A 202 -15.32 -14.65 8.39
CA ALA A 202 -15.20 -13.31 8.99
C ALA A 202 -15.52 -12.20 7.97
N ALA A 203 -15.06 -12.35 6.73
CA ALA A 203 -15.38 -11.41 5.67
C ALA A 203 -16.89 -11.42 5.31
N GLN A 204 -17.54 -12.58 5.29
CA GLN A 204 -18.98 -12.67 5.08
C GLN A 204 -19.78 -11.98 6.19
N GLU A 205 -19.32 -12.08 7.45
CA GLU A 205 -19.90 -11.33 8.56
C GLU A 205 -19.74 -9.83 8.36
N ALA A 206 -18.54 -9.38 8.01
CA ALA A 206 -18.25 -7.97 7.71
C ALA A 206 -19.09 -7.42 6.54
N LEU A 207 -19.39 -8.25 5.55
CA LEU A 207 -20.14 -7.85 4.34
C LEU A 207 -21.65 -7.99 4.49
N ALA A 208 -22.17 -8.52 5.60
CA ALA A 208 -23.57 -8.92 5.72
C ALA A 208 -24.54 -7.80 5.34
N ASP A 209 -24.28 -6.58 5.80
CA ASP A 209 -25.13 -5.43 5.55
C ASP A 209 -24.74 -4.63 4.28
N MET A 210 -23.51 -4.80 3.78
CA MET A 210 -23.03 -4.11 2.57
C MET A 210 -23.81 -4.49 1.32
N TRP A 211 -24.36 -5.71 1.25
CA TRP A 211 -25.12 -6.19 0.10
C TRP A 211 -26.42 -5.40 -0.13
N SER A 212 -26.92 -4.71 0.90
CA SER A 212 -28.14 -3.90 0.83
C SER A 212 -27.88 -2.46 0.39
N LEU A 213 -26.62 -2.05 0.24
CA LEU A 213 -26.24 -0.68 -0.13
C LEU A 213 -26.22 -0.51 -1.65
N ASP A 214 -26.77 0.62 -2.12
CA ASP A 214 -26.97 0.86 -3.54
C ASP A 214 -25.76 1.47 -4.24
N THR A 215 -24.99 2.33 -3.56
CA THR A 215 -23.89 3.11 -4.15
C THR A 215 -22.52 2.63 -3.71
N GLU A 216 -21.50 2.85 -4.55
CA GLU A 216 -20.12 2.54 -4.21
C GLU A 216 -19.60 3.38 -3.03
N LEU A 217 -20.06 4.64 -2.91
CA LEU A 217 -19.75 5.52 -1.79
C LEU A 217 -20.29 4.97 -0.46
N GLU A 218 -21.54 4.51 -0.41
CA GLU A 218 -22.13 3.90 0.79
C GLU A 218 -21.36 2.64 1.21
N LYS A 219 -20.97 1.81 0.23
CA LYS A 219 -20.19 0.61 0.48
C LYS A 219 -18.80 0.94 1.01
N ALA A 220 -18.11 1.95 0.43
CA ALA A 220 -16.81 2.39 0.92
C ALA A 220 -16.89 2.94 2.35
N LYS A 221 -17.92 3.75 2.63
CA LYS A 221 -18.16 4.26 3.99
C LYS A 221 -18.44 3.13 4.98
N TYR A 222 -19.29 2.18 4.60
CA TYR A 222 -19.60 1.04 5.46
C TYR A 222 -18.35 0.21 5.78
N ALA A 223 -17.50 -0.10 4.79
CA ALA A 223 -16.27 -0.83 5.01
C ALA A 223 -15.30 -0.06 5.94
N HIS A 224 -15.18 1.25 5.74
CA HIS A 224 -14.40 2.13 6.61
C HIS A 224 -14.91 2.05 8.06
N ASP A 225 -16.20 2.30 8.27
CA ASP A 225 -16.82 2.33 9.59
C ASP A 225 -16.77 0.96 10.29
N TYR A 226 -16.98 -0.12 9.54
CA TYR A 226 -16.86 -1.47 10.07
C TYR A 226 -15.44 -1.72 10.63
N LEU A 227 -14.41 -1.36 9.87
CA LEU A 227 -13.03 -1.60 10.28
C LEU A 227 -12.62 -0.72 11.47
N THR A 228 -12.99 0.57 11.49
CA THR A 228 -12.69 1.47 12.60
C THR A 228 -13.41 1.08 13.90
N HIS A 229 -14.55 0.38 13.82
CA HIS A 229 -15.28 -0.08 15.00
C HIS A 229 -14.86 -1.45 15.52
N THR A 230 -14.41 -2.33 14.62
CA THR A 230 -14.18 -3.74 14.97
C THR A 230 -12.73 -4.11 15.17
N ILE A 231 -11.81 -3.27 14.70
CA ILE A 231 -10.38 -3.55 14.77
C ILE A 231 -9.72 -2.69 15.85
N THR A 232 -8.77 -3.28 16.55
CA THR A 232 -7.87 -2.56 17.46
C THR A 232 -6.47 -2.52 16.86
N TYR A 233 -5.85 -1.35 16.84
CA TYR A 233 -4.46 -1.23 16.41
C TYR A 233 -3.53 -1.93 17.41
N SER A 234 -2.74 -2.91 16.93
CA SER A 234 -1.89 -3.73 17.79
C SER A 234 -0.64 -4.19 17.06
N LEU A 235 0.54 -3.86 17.61
CA LEU A 235 1.83 -4.34 17.12
C LEU A 235 2.10 -5.80 17.50
N ASP A 236 1.50 -6.25 18.60
CA ASP A 236 1.71 -7.60 19.15
C ASP A 236 0.79 -8.65 18.52
N SER A 237 -0.15 -8.25 17.66
CA SER A 237 -1.05 -9.22 17.01
C SER A 237 -0.30 -10.14 16.07
N ALA A 238 -0.62 -11.41 16.11
CA ALA A 238 -0.08 -12.38 15.18
C ALA A 238 -0.55 -12.07 13.75
N TYR A 239 0.39 -12.11 12.79
CA TYR A 239 0.12 -11.84 11.37
C TYR A 239 -0.36 -10.41 11.08
N ASN A 240 0.04 -9.44 11.91
CA ASN A 240 -0.46 -8.07 11.92
C ASN A 240 -0.30 -7.27 10.62
N GLN A 241 0.40 -7.79 9.62
CA GLN A 241 0.54 -7.18 8.29
C GLN A 241 -0.53 -7.67 7.30
N THR A 242 -1.54 -8.40 7.73
CA THR A 242 -2.45 -9.13 6.84
C THR A 242 -3.92 -8.83 7.10
N ALA A 243 -4.75 -8.96 6.06
CA ALA A 243 -6.20 -8.91 6.20
C ALA A 243 -6.75 -9.96 7.16
N TYR A 244 -6.09 -11.13 7.29
CA TYR A 244 -6.47 -12.17 8.25
C TYR A 244 -6.40 -11.67 9.70
N SER A 245 -5.33 -10.98 10.07
CA SER A 245 -5.21 -10.38 11.41
C SER A 245 -6.34 -9.40 11.68
N ALA A 246 -6.65 -8.53 10.72
CA ALA A 246 -7.72 -7.57 10.83
C ALA A 246 -9.09 -8.23 11.01
N LEU A 247 -9.49 -9.10 10.07
CA LEU A 247 -10.86 -9.62 10.03
C LEU A 247 -11.10 -10.80 10.97
N VAL A 248 -10.08 -11.67 11.21
CA VAL A 248 -10.24 -12.86 12.06
C VAL A 248 -9.83 -12.61 13.49
N ASN A 249 -8.72 -11.87 13.72
CA ASN A 249 -8.23 -11.62 15.06
C ASN A 249 -8.82 -10.33 15.66
N GLY A 250 -9.30 -9.37 14.84
CA GLY A 250 -9.77 -8.06 15.28
C GLY A 250 -8.65 -7.12 15.75
N GLU A 251 -7.39 -7.46 15.48
CA GLU A 251 -6.21 -6.71 15.89
C GLU A 251 -5.17 -6.70 14.77
N THR A 252 -4.68 -5.51 14.39
CA THR A 252 -3.70 -5.40 13.31
C THR A 252 -2.95 -4.06 13.34
N VAL A 253 -2.07 -3.82 12.36
CA VAL A 253 -1.44 -2.53 12.08
C VAL A 253 -1.94 -1.98 10.73
N CYS A 254 -1.43 -0.83 10.28
CA CYS A 254 -1.88 -0.16 9.05
C CYS A 254 -1.94 -1.07 7.83
N ALA A 255 -0.96 -1.97 7.64
CA ALA A 255 -0.96 -2.91 6.51
C ALA A 255 -2.17 -3.87 6.56
N GLY A 256 -2.55 -4.34 7.73
CA GLY A 256 -3.72 -5.21 7.88
C GLY A 256 -5.05 -4.45 7.70
N TYR A 257 -5.16 -3.19 8.18
CA TYR A 257 -6.30 -2.33 7.86
C TYR A 257 -6.44 -2.15 6.35
N ALA A 258 -5.34 -1.77 5.67
CA ALA A 258 -5.36 -1.53 4.24
C ALA A 258 -5.69 -2.80 3.42
N HIS A 259 -5.14 -3.95 3.77
CA HIS A 259 -5.49 -5.22 3.13
C HIS A 259 -6.93 -5.67 3.42
N ALA A 260 -7.44 -5.43 4.62
CA ALA A 260 -8.83 -5.75 4.97
C ALA A 260 -9.80 -4.86 4.18
N PHE A 261 -9.56 -3.55 4.13
CA PHE A 261 -10.37 -2.63 3.33
C PHE A 261 -10.33 -3.02 1.85
N GLN A 262 -9.14 -3.28 1.29
CA GLN A 262 -8.98 -3.76 -0.09
C GLN A 262 -9.81 -5.01 -0.35
N TYR A 263 -9.73 -6.02 0.52
CA TYR A 263 -10.47 -7.26 0.35
C TYR A 263 -11.98 -7.04 0.36
N LEU A 264 -12.50 -6.28 1.34
CA LEU A 264 -13.93 -6.00 1.43
C LEU A 264 -14.45 -5.26 0.20
N MET A 265 -13.72 -4.25 -0.29
CA MET A 265 -14.09 -3.52 -1.50
C MET A 265 -14.09 -4.41 -2.74
N GLN A 266 -13.06 -5.25 -2.91
CA GLN A 266 -12.98 -6.21 -4.01
C GLN A 266 -14.16 -7.20 -3.99
N GLN A 267 -14.57 -7.69 -2.81
CA GLN A 267 -15.72 -8.57 -2.67
C GLN A 267 -17.05 -7.88 -3.05
N MET A 268 -17.11 -6.57 -3.02
CA MET A 268 -18.25 -5.77 -3.48
C MET A 268 -18.16 -5.35 -4.95
N GLY A 269 -17.17 -5.85 -5.68
CA GLY A 269 -16.92 -5.51 -7.08
C GLY A 269 -16.32 -4.12 -7.29
N ILE A 270 -15.75 -3.51 -6.25
CA ILE A 270 -15.17 -2.16 -6.30
C ILE A 270 -13.65 -2.27 -6.33
N PRO A 271 -12.98 -1.75 -7.39
CA PRO A 271 -11.53 -1.81 -7.49
C PRO A 271 -10.86 -1.03 -6.35
N CYS A 272 -9.97 -1.71 -5.65
CA CYS A 272 -9.21 -1.13 -4.55
C CYS A 272 -7.82 -1.74 -4.52
N SER A 273 -6.79 -0.90 -4.37
CA SER A 273 -5.40 -1.29 -4.28
C SER A 273 -4.81 -0.92 -2.91
N TYR A 274 -3.85 -1.72 -2.48
CA TYR A 274 -2.98 -1.43 -1.36
C TYR A 274 -1.92 -0.41 -1.79
N ILE A 275 -1.66 0.62 -1.00
CA ILE A 275 -0.58 1.58 -1.20
C ILE A 275 0.42 1.44 -0.06
N LEU A 276 1.70 1.42 -0.41
CA LEU A 276 2.80 1.51 0.52
C LEU A 276 3.51 2.84 0.37
N GLY A 277 3.92 3.43 1.49
CA GLY A 277 4.61 4.71 1.46
C GLY A 277 5.06 5.18 2.83
N TYR A 278 5.11 6.47 2.99
CA TYR A 278 5.47 7.13 4.25
C TYR A 278 4.38 8.12 4.63
N ALA A 279 4.03 8.14 5.92
CA ALA A 279 3.18 9.15 6.51
C ALA A 279 3.94 9.86 7.62
N MET A 280 4.06 11.20 7.54
CA MET A 280 4.88 12.01 8.45
C MET A 280 6.31 11.47 8.67
N GLY A 281 6.88 10.84 7.63
CA GLY A 281 8.22 10.26 7.64
C GLY A 281 8.35 8.86 8.23
N GLY A 282 7.27 8.25 8.71
CA GLY A 282 7.20 6.84 9.12
C GLY A 282 6.64 5.95 8.01
N TYR A 283 7.04 4.68 7.99
CA TYR A 283 6.54 3.71 7.02
C TYR A 283 5.05 3.42 7.25
N HIS A 284 4.25 3.44 6.19
CA HIS A 284 2.80 3.39 6.34
C HIS A 284 2.11 2.77 5.12
N ALA A 285 0.89 2.24 5.34
CA ALA A 285 0.06 1.67 4.31
C ALA A 285 -1.37 2.19 4.37
N TRP A 286 -1.94 2.46 3.19
CA TRP A 286 -3.32 2.91 2.99
C TRP A 286 -3.88 2.38 1.68
N ASN A 287 -4.96 2.93 1.15
CA ASN A 287 -5.60 2.41 -0.05
C ASN A 287 -5.78 3.46 -1.15
N LEU A 288 -5.85 2.97 -2.38
CA LEU A 288 -6.39 3.64 -3.55
C LEU A 288 -7.67 2.93 -3.95
N VAL A 289 -8.83 3.56 -3.79
CA VAL A 289 -10.13 3.02 -4.14
C VAL A 289 -10.70 3.74 -5.35
N MET A 290 -11.33 3.01 -6.27
CA MET A 290 -12.02 3.60 -7.43
C MET A 290 -13.53 3.59 -7.17
N LEU A 291 -14.13 4.78 -7.11
CA LEU A 291 -15.56 4.96 -6.92
C LEU A 291 -16.15 5.73 -8.10
N ASP A 292 -17.13 5.13 -8.77
CA ASP A 292 -17.79 5.70 -9.96
C ASP A 292 -16.82 6.19 -11.05
N GLY A 293 -15.65 5.52 -11.15
CA GLY A 293 -14.63 5.78 -12.17
C GLY A 293 -13.51 6.74 -11.76
N ASP A 294 -13.61 7.41 -10.62
CA ASP A 294 -12.58 8.27 -10.06
C ASP A 294 -11.82 7.57 -8.93
N HIS A 295 -10.51 7.84 -8.82
CA HIS A 295 -9.67 7.29 -7.76
C HIS A 295 -9.59 8.23 -6.57
N TYR A 296 -9.62 7.63 -5.36
CA TYR A 296 -9.51 8.31 -4.08
C TYR A 296 -8.50 7.61 -3.18
N ALA A 297 -7.77 8.36 -2.39
CA ALA A 297 -6.96 7.82 -1.31
C ALA A 297 -7.81 7.65 -0.05
N MET A 298 -7.63 6.52 0.64
CA MET A 298 -8.37 6.14 1.85
C MET A 298 -7.41 5.62 2.89
N ASP A 299 -7.35 6.23 4.07
CA ASP A 299 -6.57 5.71 5.19
C ASP A 299 -7.45 5.45 6.41
N VAL A 300 -7.94 4.23 6.50
CA VAL A 300 -8.79 3.77 7.60
C VAL A 300 -8.03 3.74 8.93
N THR A 301 -6.71 3.49 8.89
CA THR A 301 -5.89 3.44 10.12
C THR A 301 -5.81 4.80 10.80
N TRP A 302 -5.63 5.85 10.00
CA TRP A 302 -5.51 7.20 10.56
C TRP A 302 -6.86 7.82 10.92
N ASP A 303 -7.95 7.26 10.40
CA ASP A 303 -9.31 7.58 10.83
C ASP A 303 -9.75 6.81 12.08
N ASP A 304 -8.91 5.89 12.61
CA ASP A 304 -9.09 5.16 13.87
C ASP A 304 -8.00 5.55 14.90
N PRO A 305 -8.14 6.71 15.60
CA PRO A 305 -7.10 7.25 16.47
C PRO A 305 -6.96 6.47 17.77
N LEU A 306 -5.72 6.14 18.15
CA LEU A 306 -5.37 5.20 19.24
C LEU A 306 -5.71 5.71 20.65
N ASN A 307 -5.68 7.01 20.88
CA ASN A 307 -5.93 7.62 22.20
C ASN A 307 -7.32 8.24 22.35
N ALA A 308 -8.20 7.90 21.42
CA ALA A 308 -9.57 8.39 21.42
C ALA A 308 -10.48 7.60 22.42
N PRO A 309 -11.64 8.14 22.79
CA PRO A 309 -12.66 7.37 23.50
C PRO A 309 -13.08 6.12 22.68
N PRO A 310 -13.57 5.06 23.33
CA PRO A 310 -14.14 3.93 22.61
C PRO A 310 -15.20 4.39 21.61
N ASP A 311 -15.21 3.78 20.44
CA ASP A 311 -16.13 4.07 19.33
C ASP A 311 -15.96 5.47 18.67
N TYR A 312 -14.85 6.18 18.97
CA TYR A 312 -14.53 7.43 18.29
C TYR A 312 -13.62 7.16 17.09
N TYR A 313 -14.00 7.64 15.93
CA TYR A 313 -13.23 7.62 14.70
C TYR A 313 -13.50 8.90 13.88
N THR A 314 -12.70 9.14 12.85
CA THR A 314 -12.80 10.33 12.00
C THR A 314 -13.03 9.95 10.54
N TYR A 315 -13.20 10.97 9.69
CA TYR A 315 -13.23 10.84 8.24
C TYR A 315 -12.24 11.82 7.59
N GLU A 316 -11.18 12.19 8.34
CA GLU A 316 -10.17 13.13 7.87
C GLU A 316 -9.38 12.59 6.67
N TYR A 317 -9.26 11.26 6.60
CA TYR A 317 -8.55 10.54 5.54
C TYR A 317 -9.48 9.72 4.65
N PHE A 318 -10.76 10.06 4.64
CA PHE A 318 -11.78 9.39 3.84
C PHE A 318 -11.86 9.99 2.44
N ASN A 319 -11.56 9.20 1.40
CA ASN A 319 -11.70 9.55 -0.03
C ASN A 319 -11.01 10.88 -0.41
N LEU A 320 -9.75 11.01 -0.04
CA LEU A 320 -8.95 12.19 -0.37
C LEU A 320 -8.39 12.14 -1.79
N SER A 321 -8.15 13.31 -2.37
CA SER A 321 -7.29 13.43 -3.56
C SER A 321 -5.80 13.38 -3.17
N ASP A 322 -4.92 13.06 -4.14
CA ASP A 322 -3.47 13.13 -3.93
C ASP A 322 -3.02 14.54 -3.49
N GLU A 323 -3.67 15.61 -3.96
CA GLU A 323 -3.39 16.99 -3.51
C GLU A 323 -3.61 17.14 -2.00
N LYS A 324 -4.67 16.53 -1.47
CA LYS A 324 -5.01 16.62 -0.03
C LYS A 324 -4.15 15.69 0.82
N ILE A 325 -4.04 14.42 0.45
CA ILE A 325 -3.33 13.44 1.27
C ILE A 325 -1.81 13.64 1.25
N SER A 326 -1.24 14.24 0.19
CA SER A 326 0.20 14.52 0.09
C SER A 326 0.72 15.55 1.10
N PHE A 327 -0.15 16.15 1.89
CA PHE A 327 0.27 17.03 3.00
C PHE A 327 1.13 16.26 4.02
N ASP A 328 0.81 15.00 4.26
CA ASP A 328 1.48 14.15 5.26
C ASP A 328 1.80 12.73 4.78
N HIS A 329 1.24 12.29 3.64
CA HIS A 329 1.51 11.00 3.02
C HIS A 329 2.28 11.14 1.72
N VAL A 330 3.22 10.22 1.48
CA VAL A 330 3.99 10.12 0.23
C VAL A 330 4.02 8.67 -0.19
N ARG A 331 3.52 8.36 -1.38
CA ARG A 331 3.65 7.02 -1.97
C ARG A 331 5.12 6.69 -2.14
N ALA A 332 5.50 5.43 -2.04
CA ALA A 332 6.86 4.98 -2.19
C ALA A 332 6.94 3.69 -3.00
N GLU A 333 8.15 3.43 -3.52
CA GLU A 333 8.47 2.23 -4.27
C GLU A 333 7.50 1.98 -5.44
N LEU A 334 6.90 0.78 -5.44
CA LEU A 334 6.00 0.34 -6.49
C LEU A 334 4.68 1.13 -6.53
N SER A 335 4.30 1.75 -5.43
CA SER A 335 3.04 2.49 -5.32
C SER A 335 3.04 3.83 -6.07
N ASP A 336 4.22 4.35 -6.44
CA ASP A 336 4.34 5.56 -7.26
C ASP A 336 3.84 5.36 -8.69
N GLU A 337 3.82 4.11 -9.18
CA GLU A 337 3.36 3.76 -10.52
C GLU A 337 1.83 3.59 -10.62
N LEU A 338 1.13 3.62 -9.49
CA LEU A 338 -0.33 3.49 -9.45
C LEU A 338 -1.03 4.76 -9.96
N PRO A 339 -2.29 4.67 -10.42
CA PRO A 339 -3.07 5.83 -10.83
C PRO A 339 -3.11 6.92 -9.74
N ALA A 340 -3.17 8.18 -10.18
CA ALA A 340 -3.35 9.29 -9.27
C ALA A 340 -4.77 9.28 -8.67
N ALA A 341 -4.90 9.68 -7.40
CA ALA A 341 -6.17 9.94 -6.76
C ALA A 341 -6.62 11.37 -7.10
N GLU A 342 -7.40 11.51 -8.18
CA GLU A 342 -7.88 12.81 -8.67
C GLU A 342 -9.33 13.10 -8.25
N GLY A 343 -10.01 12.13 -7.61
CA GLY A 343 -11.39 12.26 -7.17
C GLY A 343 -11.55 13.35 -6.10
N VAL A 344 -12.63 14.14 -6.21
CA VAL A 344 -12.93 15.24 -5.28
C VAL A 344 -14.38 15.25 -4.81
N LEU A 345 -15.27 14.47 -5.46
CA LEU A 345 -16.70 14.50 -5.17
C LEU A 345 -17.08 13.72 -3.92
N TYR A 346 -16.32 12.66 -3.61
CA TYR A 346 -16.65 11.68 -2.56
C TYR A 346 -15.81 11.81 -1.31
N ASN A 347 -15.05 12.92 -1.16
CA ASN A 347 -14.48 13.19 0.14
C ASN A 347 -15.60 13.53 1.14
N PHE A 348 -15.39 13.25 2.41
CA PHE A 348 -16.46 13.28 3.40
C PHE A 348 -17.19 14.62 3.47
N GLU A 349 -16.47 15.74 3.52
CA GLU A 349 -17.06 17.08 3.55
C GLU A 349 -17.92 17.40 2.31
N THR A 350 -17.43 16.99 1.12
CA THR A 350 -18.14 17.27 -0.12
C THR A 350 -19.39 16.38 -0.27
N ALA A 351 -19.28 15.11 0.08
CA ALA A 351 -20.35 14.13 -0.09
C ALA A 351 -21.47 14.30 0.95
N PHE A 352 -21.10 14.66 2.19
CA PHE A 352 -22.04 14.66 3.33
C PHE A 352 -22.26 16.06 3.94
N GLY A 353 -21.43 17.05 3.58
CA GLY A 353 -21.55 18.45 4.01
C GLY A 353 -20.95 18.74 5.38
N GLU A 354 -20.64 20.04 5.64
CA GLU A 354 -20.21 20.49 6.97
C GLU A 354 -21.34 20.24 7.99
N GLY A 355 -21.02 19.58 9.08
CA GLY A 355 -21.96 19.30 10.17
C GLY A 355 -22.71 18.00 10.06
N PHE A 356 -22.32 17.12 9.15
CA PHE A 356 -22.91 15.78 9.00
C PHE A 356 -22.47 14.80 10.11
N TYR A 357 -22.31 15.27 11.32
CA TYR A 357 -22.18 14.38 12.48
C TYR A 357 -23.58 13.89 12.85
N GLY A 358 -24.03 12.86 12.17
CA GLY A 358 -25.12 11.97 12.53
C GLY A 358 -26.50 12.58 12.73
N THR A 359 -27.38 12.56 11.74
CA THR A 359 -28.80 12.24 11.97
C THR A 359 -29.47 11.72 10.70
N ASP A 360 -29.01 12.07 9.50
CA ASP A 360 -29.67 11.61 8.27
C ASP A 360 -29.02 10.38 7.63
N PHE A 361 -27.71 10.15 7.88
CA PHE A 361 -27.01 8.98 7.33
C PHE A 361 -27.34 7.70 8.11
N ASP A 362 -27.53 7.78 9.42
CA ASP A 362 -28.05 6.67 10.25
C ASP A 362 -29.45 6.20 9.80
N SER A 363 -30.23 7.08 9.20
CA SER A 363 -31.53 6.73 8.64
C SER A 363 -31.44 6.01 7.30
N ILE A 364 -30.35 6.21 6.55
CA ILE A 364 -30.08 5.56 5.26
C ILE A 364 -29.40 4.20 5.46
N LEU A 365 -28.44 4.12 6.39
CA LEU A 365 -27.67 2.91 6.62
C LEU A 365 -28.21 2.03 7.76
N GLY A 366 -29.14 2.50 8.57
CA GLY A 366 -29.97 1.77 9.55
C GLY A 366 -29.30 0.79 10.53
N TYR A 367 -27.97 0.60 10.42
CA TYR A 367 -27.22 -0.48 11.08
C TYR A 367 -25.86 -0.08 11.61
N LEU A 368 -25.46 1.20 11.52
CA LEU A 368 -24.23 1.60 12.22
C LEU A 368 -24.54 1.64 13.72
N PRO A 369 -23.69 1.01 14.56
CA PRO A 369 -23.78 1.23 15.99
C PRO A 369 -23.74 2.74 16.24
N GLU A 370 -24.53 3.23 17.19
CA GLU A 370 -24.74 4.66 17.47
C GLU A 370 -23.44 5.43 17.32
N ILE A 371 -23.30 6.16 16.19
CA ILE A 371 -22.23 7.16 16.04
C ILE A 371 -22.35 8.05 17.26
N ILE A 372 -21.26 8.28 17.97
CA ILE A 372 -21.26 9.16 19.15
C ILE A 372 -21.83 10.50 18.69
N GLN A 373 -23.10 10.74 19.03
CA GLN A 373 -23.69 12.06 18.90
C GLN A 373 -22.80 13.01 19.68
N PRO A 374 -22.31 14.12 19.12
CA PRO A 374 -21.75 15.16 19.96
C PRO A 374 -22.85 15.51 20.96
N THR A 375 -22.68 15.13 22.21
CA THR A 375 -23.57 15.64 23.25
C THR A 375 -23.48 17.15 23.20
N GLU A 376 -24.61 17.87 23.32
CA GLU A 376 -24.66 19.34 23.26
C GLU A 376 -23.70 20.05 24.21
N ASP A 377 -22.85 19.33 24.93
CA ASP A 377 -21.89 19.78 25.94
C ASP A 377 -20.43 19.45 25.60
N ASN A 378 -20.06 19.36 24.31
CA ASN A 378 -18.67 19.17 23.89
C ASN A 378 -17.84 20.48 23.81
N SER A 379 -18.26 21.54 24.52
CA SER A 379 -17.46 22.77 24.65
C SER A 379 -16.08 22.57 25.32
N ASP A 380 -15.83 21.39 25.87
CA ASP A 380 -14.57 21.03 26.55
C ASP A 380 -13.79 19.91 25.83
N ASN A 381 -14.19 19.52 24.61
CA ASN A 381 -13.42 18.53 23.84
C ASN A 381 -12.15 19.20 23.29
N PRO A 382 -10.96 18.86 23.77
CA PRO A 382 -9.70 19.45 23.32
C PRO A 382 -9.33 19.12 21.87
N TYR A 383 -10.12 18.27 21.22
CA TYR A 383 -9.87 17.80 19.84
C TYR A 383 -10.74 18.52 18.79
N LEU A 384 -11.61 19.45 19.18
CA LEU A 384 -12.47 20.24 18.29
C LEU A 384 -12.14 21.75 18.26
N SER A 385 -10.93 22.16 18.67
CA SER A 385 -10.50 23.57 18.63
C SER A 385 -9.31 23.79 17.70
#